data_aee3223f5ab3581713b8727899a1d380
#
_entry.id   aee3223f5ab3581713b8727899a1d380
#
_cell.length_a   1.000
_cell.length_b   1.000
_cell.length_c   1.000
_cell.angle_alpha   90.00
_cell.angle_beta   90.00
_cell.angle_gamma   90.00
#
_symmetry.space_group_name_H-M   'P 1'
#
loop_
_entity.id
_entity.type
_entity.pdbx_description
1 polymer ?
#
loop_
_entity_poly.entity_id
_entity_poly.type
_entity_poly.pdbx_seq_one_letter_code
_entity_poly.pdbx_strand_id
1 'polypeptide(L)'
;MLLAACSRGAPASITFGAAGPWQQGYGLMNRKGIELAVDEINALPERQGKPLRIIYRDDEGDGQKASRIAQQFVDSLDVVAVVGHVNSGAMVSAAQVYDGHLAAVATTATSPALTGISPWSFRVISSDSTNGIDIAKFATRIGLKRAAILYENNTYGRGLADAFKHSFAGEVISIDPIADDGAQSFEPFVSFYKALKPDVVFVAGTDASGLAFLKEVRRQALTVALMGGDGWSGLSVDTARSLGVYVGVPFTPEDQRPEARAFVTAFGRKFSMPPDNNAALAYDATMLLYHATKAVGADRKKIRGYLASLTSETAYPGVTGAIYFLPDGDPVGKSVVMTRIDRGVLRVATETGR
;
A
#
# COMPACT_ATOMS: atom_id res chain seq x y z
N MET A 1 21.54 -39.33 -35.07
CA MET A 1 20.45 -38.50 -34.66
C MET A 1 20.97 -37.48 -33.63
N LEU A 2 21.41 -36.29 -34.08
CA LEU A 2 21.91 -35.23 -33.20
C LEU A 2 20.68 -34.49 -32.63
N LEU A 3 20.48 -34.62 -31.33
CA LEU A 3 19.55 -33.74 -30.57
C LEU A 3 20.16 -32.35 -30.52
N ALA A 4 19.64 -31.44 -31.34
CA ALA A 4 19.91 -30.02 -31.20
C ALA A 4 19.31 -29.54 -29.88
N ALA A 5 20.11 -29.40 -28.83
CA ALA A 5 19.76 -28.69 -27.63
C ALA A 5 19.57 -27.21 -28.03
N CYS A 6 18.34 -26.76 -28.18
CA CYS A 6 18.04 -25.34 -28.26
C CYS A 6 18.50 -24.69 -26.95
N SER A 7 19.70 -24.14 -26.92
CA SER A 7 20.13 -23.22 -25.90
C SER A 7 19.22 -21.95 -26.03
N ARG A 8 18.21 -21.84 -25.16
CA ARG A 8 17.50 -20.58 -25.01
C ARG A 8 18.56 -19.54 -24.66
N GLY A 9 18.81 -18.60 -25.56
CA GLY A 9 19.65 -17.45 -25.27
C GLY A 9 19.14 -16.75 -24.00
N ALA A 10 20.06 -16.15 -23.24
CA ALA A 10 19.66 -15.38 -22.06
C ALA A 10 18.57 -14.35 -22.46
N PRO A 11 17.52 -14.15 -21.66
CA PRO A 11 16.41 -13.26 -22.01
C PRO A 11 16.93 -11.87 -22.35
N ALA A 12 16.37 -11.26 -23.39
CA ALA A 12 16.81 -9.93 -23.89
C ALA A 12 16.45 -8.82 -22.90
N SER A 13 15.57 -9.07 -21.93
CA SER A 13 15.14 -8.13 -20.88
C SER A 13 14.89 -8.88 -19.57
N ILE A 14 14.93 -8.13 -18.45
CA ILE A 14 14.40 -8.58 -17.15
C ILE A 14 12.91 -8.19 -17.17
N THR A 15 12.00 -9.10 -16.81
CA THR A 15 10.58 -8.84 -16.86
C THR A 15 9.93 -9.10 -15.50
N PHE A 16 9.23 -8.09 -14.95
CA PHE A 16 8.36 -8.28 -13.79
C PHE A 16 6.90 -8.20 -14.21
N GLY A 17 6.04 -8.95 -13.51
CA GLY A 17 4.60 -8.71 -13.50
C GLY A 17 4.28 -7.54 -12.57
N ALA A 18 3.24 -6.78 -12.89
CA ALA A 18 2.65 -5.81 -11.98
C ALA A 18 1.14 -5.90 -12.04
N ALA A 19 0.48 -6.05 -10.89
CA ALA A 19 -0.97 -6.18 -10.82
C ALA A 19 -1.57 -5.26 -9.75
N GLY A 20 -2.69 -4.65 -10.10
CA GLY A 20 -3.43 -3.72 -9.24
C GLY A 20 -4.60 -3.08 -9.99
N PRO A 21 -5.45 -2.30 -9.30
CA PRO A 21 -6.63 -1.66 -9.86
C PRO A 21 -6.23 -0.33 -10.54
N TRP A 22 -5.70 -0.41 -11.75
CA TRP A 22 -5.08 0.73 -12.45
C TRP A 22 -6.06 1.86 -12.82
N GLN A 23 -7.36 1.66 -12.66
CA GLN A 23 -8.39 2.68 -12.88
C GLN A 23 -8.73 3.47 -11.60
N GLN A 24 -8.32 2.99 -10.44
CA GLN A 24 -8.51 3.66 -9.15
C GLN A 24 -7.38 4.67 -8.90
N GLY A 25 -7.67 5.76 -8.16
CA GLY A 25 -6.70 6.82 -7.88
C GLY A 25 -5.41 6.30 -7.23
N TYR A 26 -5.53 5.50 -6.18
CA TYR A 26 -4.40 4.88 -5.50
C TYR A 26 -3.66 3.85 -6.39
N GLY A 27 -4.37 3.13 -7.26
CA GLY A 27 -3.77 2.23 -8.24
C GLY A 27 -2.95 2.98 -9.29
N LEU A 28 -3.47 4.12 -9.78
CA LEU A 28 -2.72 5.01 -10.69
C LEU A 28 -1.44 5.55 -10.03
N MET A 29 -1.49 5.90 -8.74
CA MET A 29 -0.30 6.36 -8.02
C MET A 29 0.72 5.24 -7.83
N ASN A 30 0.29 4.01 -7.50
CA ASN A 30 1.15 2.82 -7.50
C ASN A 30 1.84 2.65 -8.87
N ARG A 31 1.08 2.70 -9.96
CA ARG A 31 1.62 2.57 -11.31
C ARG A 31 2.66 3.64 -11.63
N LYS A 32 2.43 4.90 -11.25
CA LYS A 32 3.42 5.99 -11.43
C LYS A 32 4.72 5.72 -10.66
N GLY A 33 4.63 5.16 -9.45
CA GLY A 33 5.81 4.75 -8.68
C GLY A 33 6.63 3.69 -9.43
N ILE A 34 5.97 2.65 -9.96
CA ILE A 34 6.61 1.62 -10.79
C ILE A 34 7.25 2.25 -12.04
N GLU A 35 6.52 3.12 -12.75
CA GLU A 35 7.00 3.79 -13.97
C GLU A 35 8.24 4.67 -13.72
N LEU A 36 8.30 5.36 -12.59
CA LEU A 36 9.49 6.12 -12.21
C LEU A 36 10.68 5.19 -11.95
N ALA A 37 10.48 4.13 -11.16
CA ALA A 37 11.52 3.16 -10.88
C ALA A 37 12.07 2.51 -12.17
N VAL A 38 11.20 2.14 -13.09
CA VAL A 38 11.59 1.56 -14.40
C VAL A 38 12.44 2.52 -15.23
N ASP A 39 12.05 3.80 -15.27
CA ASP A 39 12.82 4.79 -16.02
C ASP A 39 14.21 4.99 -15.42
N GLU A 40 14.31 5.10 -14.10
CA GLU A 40 15.58 5.26 -13.41
C GLU A 40 16.47 4.01 -13.57
N ILE A 41 15.92 2.81 -13.40
CA ILE A 41 16.63 1.55 -13.65
C ILE A 41 17.15 1.48 -15.08
N ASN A 42 16.31 1.84 -16.04
CA ASN A 42 16.66 1.78 -17.45
C ASN A 42 17.65 2.87 -17.88
N ALA A 43 17.82 3.91 -17.10
CA ALA A 43 18.85 4.94 -17.29
C ALA A 43 20.22 4.56 -16.68
N LEU A 44 20.30 3.51 -15.83
CA LEU A 44 21.56 3.09 -15.20
C LEU A 44 22.57 2.59 -16.24
N PRO A 45 23.83 3.09 -16.24
CA PRO A 45 24.87 2.61 -17.16
C PRO A 45 25.22 1.14 -16.97
N GLU A 46 25.20 0.68 -15.68
CA GLU A 46 25.61 -0.67 -15.29
C GLU A 46 24.52 -1.76 -15.43
N ARG A 47 23.39 -1.48 -16.09
CA ARG A 47 22.30 -2.46 -16.29
C ARG A 47 22.65 -3.66 -17.18
N GLN A 48 23.92 -3.78 -17.61
CA GLN A 48 24.43 -4.90 -18.44
C GLN A 48 23.66 -5.11 -19.76
N GLY A 49 23.08 -4.02 -20.31
CA GLY A 49 22.35 -4.04 -21.57
C GLY A 49 20.92 -4.63 -21.51
N LYS A 50 20.48 -5.16 -20.36
CA LYS A 50 19.15 -5.75 -20.22
C LYS A 50 18.17 -4.76 -19.60
N PRO A 51 17.20 -4.19 -20.36
CA PRO A 51 16.21 -3.30 -19.82
C PRO A 51 15.23 -4.05 -18.91
N LEU A 52 14.75 -3.36 -17.86
CA LEU A 52 13.60 -3.82 -17.08
C LEU A 52 12.32 -3.52 -17.88
N ARG A 53 11.45 -4.51 -17.96
CA ARG A 53 10.12 -4.43 -18.55
C ARG A 53 9.06 -4.83 -17.51
N ILE A 54 7.91 -4.18 -17.56
CA ILE A 54 6.77 -4.52 -16.71
C ILE A 54 5.61 -4.99 -17.58
N ILE A 55 5.02 -6.12 -17.20
CA ILE A 55 3.75 -6.59 -17.74
C ILE A 55 2.65 -6.18 -16.76
N TYR A 56 1.94 -5.11 -17.09
CA TYR A 56 0.81 -4.63 -16.26
C TYR A 56 -0.43 -5.47 -16.52
N ARG A 57 -1.14 -5.81 -15.43
CA ARG A 57 -2.47 -6.43 -15.46
C ARG A 57 -3.38 -5.72 -14.48
N ASP A 58 -4.60 -5.39 -14.92
CA ASP A 58 -5.62 -4.77 -14.07
C ASP A 58 -6.44 -5.85 -13.38
N ASP A 59 -6.30 -5.97 -12.06
CA ASP A 59 -7.06 -6.91 -11.24
C ASP A 59 -8.36 -6.29 -10.71
N GLU A 60 -8.55 -4.98 -10.90
CA GLU A 60 -9.71 -4.21 -10.42
C GLU A 60 -9.94 -4.33 -8.90
N GLY A 61 -8.92 -4.79 -8.14
CA GLY A 61 -9.03 -5.11 -6.72
C GLY A 61 -9.78 -6.43 -6.42
N ASP A 62 -10.17 -7.17 -7.46
CA ASP A 62 -10.94 -8.41 -7.36
C ASP A 62 -10.03 -9.63 -7.14
N GLY A 63 -10.32 -10.42 -6.11
CA GLY A 63 -9.50 -11.57 -5.74
C GLY A 63 -9.52 -12.70 -6.79
N GLN A 64 -10.64 -12.92 -7.50
CA GLN A 64 -10.70 -13.95 -8.54
C GLN A 64 -9.93 -13.53 -9.79
N LYS A 65 -9.99 -12.25 -10.16
CA LYS A 65 -9.14 -11.71 -11.23
C LYS A 65 -7.68 -11.79 -10.85
N ALA A 66 -7.33 -11.42 -9.62
CA ALA A 66 -5.98 -11.50 -9.11
C ALA A 66 -5.40 -12.91 -9.18
N SER A 67 -6.16 -13.94 -8.78
CA SER A 67 -5.73 -15.34 -8.91
C SER A 67 -5.49 -15.75 -10.37
N ARG A 68 -6.37 -15.36 -11.30
CA ARG A 68 -6.19 -15.63 -12.73
C ARG A 68 -4.96 -14.92 -13.31
N ILE A 69 -4.72 -13.68 -12.92
CA ILE A 69 -3.54 -12.90 -13.31
C ILE A 69 -2.27 -13.54 -12.73
N ALA A 70 -2.32 -13.98 -11.47
CA ALA A 70 -1.21 -14.67 -10.83
C ALA A 70 -0.82 -15.93 -11.60
N GLN A 71 -1.81 -16.73 -12.03
CA GLN A 71 -1.55 -17.92 -12.86
C GLN A 71 -0.90 -17.54 -14.20
N GLN A 72 -1.37 -16.47 -14.87
CA GLN A 72 -0.75 -15.99 -16.12
C GLN A 72 0.72 -15.60 -15.92
N PHE A 73 1.06 -14.96 -14.78
CA PHE A 73 2.44 -14.62 -14.46
C PHE A 73 3.30 -15.86 -14.15
N VAL A 74 2.74 -16.84 -13.45
CA VAL A 74 3.43 -18.12 -13.15
C VAL A 74 3.73 -18.87 -14.45
N ASP A 75 2.77 -18.95 -15.38
CA ASP A 75 2.91 -19.65 -16.65
C ASP A 75 3.84 -18.93 -17.64
N SER A 76 4.03 -17.63 -17.48
CA SER A 76 4.96 -16.85 -18.30
C SER A 76 6.40 -17.07 -17.85
N LEU A 77 7.20 -17.78 -18.65
CA LEU A 77 8.60 -18.09 -18.35
C LEU A 77 9.50 -16.83 -18.27
N ASP A 78 9.07 -15.72 -18.84
CA ASP A 78 9.81 -14.47 -18.85
C ASP A 78 9.62 -13.65 -17.56
N VAL A 79 8.49 -13.81 -16.86
CA VAL A 79 8.22 -13.11 -15.59
C VAL A 79 9.02 -13.76 -14.47
N VAL A 80 9.87 -12.98 -13.81
CA VAL A 80 10.77 -13.50 -12.77
C VAL A 80 10.37 -13.08 -11.33
N ALA A 81 9.55 -12.03 -11.20
CA ALA A 81 9.02 -11.55 -9.92
C ALA A 81 7.77 -10.69 -10.18
N VAL A 82 7.02 -10.37 -9.12
CA VAL A 82 5.78 -9.57 -9.20
C VAL A 82 5.83 -8.39 -8.24
N VAL A 83 5.47 -7.20 -8.73
CA VAL A 83 5.17 -6.00 -7.96
C VAL A 83 3.66 -5.94 -7.76
N GLY A 84 3.19 -5.98 -6.53
CA GLY A 84 1.76 -6.06 -6.21
C GLY A 84 1.40 -7.43 -5.62
N HIS A 85 0.14 -7.71 -5.46
CA HIS A 85 -1.04 -6.90 -5.78
C HIS A 85 -1.21 -5.72 -4.80
N VAL A 86 -1.97 -4.72 -5.22
CA VAL A 86 -2.17 -3.48 -4.47
C VAL A 86 -3.17 -3.68 -3.32
N ASN A 87 -4.32 -4.30 -3.59
CA ASN A 87 -5.38 -4.52 -2.60
C ASN A 87 -5.15 -5.79 -1.79
N SER A 88 -5.50 -5.76 -0.51
CA SER A 88 -5.33 -6.89 0.41
C SER A 88 -6.06 -8.16 -0.04
N GLY A 89 -7.32 -8.08 -0.44
CA GLY A 89 -8.09 -9.22 -0.92
C GLY A 89 -7.52 -9.84 -2.20
N ALA A 90 -7.06 -8.99 -3.13
CA ALA A 90 -6.40 -9.41 -4.36
C ALA A 90 -5.07 -10.12 -4.05
N MET A 91 -4.25 -9.54 -3.16
CA MET A 91 -2.96 -10.13 -2.77
C MET A 91 -3.12 -11.45 -2.03
N VAL A 92 -4.09 -11.56 -1.09
CA VAL A 92 -4.39 -12.82 -0.38
C VAL A 92 -4.74 -13.94 -1.38
N SER A 93 -5.58 -13.62 -2.37
CA SER A 93 -5.99 -14.61 -3.39
C SER A 93 -4.84 -14.99 -4.33
N ALA A 94 -4.00 -14.04 -4.72
CA ALA A 94 -2.87 -14.25 -5.61
C ALA A 94 -1.70 -14.97 -4.94
N ALA A 95 -1.46 -14.73 -3.65
CA ALA A 95 -0.34 -15.28 -2.89
C ALA A 95 -0.31 -16.81 -2.90
N GLN A 96 -1.47 -17.45 -2.86
CA GLN A 96 -1.58 -18.91 -2.92
C GLN A 96 -1.15 -19.47 -4.28
N VAL A 97 -1.37 -18.71 -5.37
CA VAL A 97 -0.94 -19.10 -6.72
C VAL A 97 0.56 -18.86 -6.92
N TYR A 98 1.10 -17.81 -6.31
CA TYR A 98 2.55 -17.53 -6.38
C TYR A 98 3.39 -18.49 -5.55
N ASP A 99 2.81 -19.18 -4.57
CA ASP A 99 3.55 -20.06 -3.66
C ASP A 99 4.35 -21.13 -4.42
N GLY A 100 5.62 -21.25 -4.12
CA GLY A 100 6.55 -22.15 -4.81
C GLY A 100 7.00 -21.70 -6.22
N HIS A 101 6.47 -20.60 -6.76
CA HIS A 101 6.66 -20.23 -8.17
C HIS A 101 7.29 -18.85 -8.39
N LEU A 102 6.75 -17.79 -7.77
CA LEU A 102 7.16 -16.40 -7.99
C LEU A 102 7.20 -15.61 -6.68
N ALA A 103 8.29 -14.91 -6.44
CA ALA A 103 8.30 -13.91 -5.38
C ALA A 103 7.40 -12.74 -5.76
N ALA A 104 6.45 -12.40 -4.90
CA ALA A 104 5.57 -11.25 -5.04
C ALA A 104 5.80 -10.28 -3.87
N VAL A 105 5.99 -9.00 -4.20
CA VAL A 105 6.15 -7.91 -3.23
C VAL A 105 4.94 -7.02 -3.28
N ALA A 106 4.04 -7.19 -2.33
CA ALA A 106 2.87 -6.35 -2.17
C ALA A 106 3.28 -4.90 -1.83
N THR A 107 2.66 -3.95 -2.49
CA THR A 107 2.97 -2.53 -2.32
C THR A 107 2.20 -1.93 -1.15
N THR A 108 0.87 -2.02 -1.18
CA THR A 108 -0.04 -1.38 -0.22
C THR A 108 -1.06 -2.35 0.40
N ALA A 109 -0.91 -3.65 0.20
CA ALA A 109 -1.76 -4.65 0.85
C ALA A 109 -1.33 -4.85 2.30
N THR A 110 -2.15 -4.38 3.25
CA THR A 110 -1.82 -4.27 4.68
C THR A 110 -2.49 -5.32 5.57
N SER A 111 -3.47 -6.06 5.05
CA SER A 111 -4.24 -7.01 5.88
C SER A 111 -3.35 -7.98 6.68
N PRO A 112 -3.68 -8.22 7.96
CA PRO A 112 -3.02 -9.24 8.76
C PRO A 112 -3.09 -10.66 8.17
N ALA A 113 -4.07 -10.93 7.31
CA ALA A 113 -4.21 -12.21 6.61
C ALA A 113 -3.05 -12.54 5.66
N LEU A 114 -2.20 -11.53 5.34
CA LEU A 114 -1.01 -11.73 4.52
C LEU A 114 0.20 -12.21 5.33
N THR A 115 0.24 -11.97 6.62
CA THR A 115 1.34 -12.38 7.49
C THR A 115 1.51 -13.90 7.47
N GLY A 116 2.62 -14.38 6.94
CA GLY A 116 2.90 -15.82 6.87
C GLY A 116 2.07 -16.63 5.87
N ILE A 117 1.32 -15.98 4.96
CA ILE A 117 0.45 -16.66 4.00
C ILE A 117 1.24 -17.57 3.03
N SER A 118 2.44 -17.14 2.65
CA SER A 118 3.35 -17.89 1.80
C SER A 118 4.78 -17.39 1.99
N PRO A 119 5.79 -18.28 2.00
CA PRO A 119 7.18 -17.86 2.02
C PRO A 119 7.65 -17.17 0.73
N TRP A 120 6.79 -17.03 -0.28
CA TRP A 120 7.03 -16.33 -1.54
C TRP A 120 6.37 -14.94 -1.57
N SER A 121 5.60 -14.60 -0.53
CA SER A 121 4.92 -13.32 -0.40
C SER A 121 5.63 -12.42 0.58
N PHE A 122 5.92 -11.21 0.14
CA PHE A 122 6.55 -10.14 0.92
C PHE A 122 5.71 -8.88 0.80
N ARG A 123 5.87 -7.93 1.71
CA ARG A 123 5.28 -6.60 1.58
C ARG A 123 6.22 -5.51 2.06
N VAL A 124 6.18 -4.35 1.43
CA VAL A 124 7.03 -3.20 1.82
C VAL A 124 6.32 -2.23 2.77
N ILE A 125 5.08 -2.52 3.11
CA ILE A 125 4.22 -1.76 4.04
C ILE A 125 3.97 -2.56 5.31
N SER A 126 3.81 -1.87 6.45
CA SER A 126 3.42 -2.49 7.73
C SER A 126 2.04 -3.14 7.68
N SER A 127 1.84 -4.15 8.51
CA SER A 127 0.53 -4.78 8.71
C SER A 127 -0.48 -3.82 9.35
N ASP A 128 -1.76 -4.00 9.05
CA ASP A 128 -2.84 -3.32 9.76
C ASP A 128 -2.85 -3.63 11.26
N SER A 129 -2.31 -4.79 11.67
CA SER A 129 -2.05 -5.07 13.09
C SER A 129 -1.17 -4.00 13.74
N THR A 130 -0.20 -3.42 13.00
CA THR A 130 0.63 -2.31 13.47
C THR A 130 -0.04 -0.97 13.21
N ASN A 131 -0.58 -0.76 12.01
CA ASN A 131 -1.17 0.51 11.59
C ASN A 131 -2.35 0.90 12.49
N GLY A 132 -3.27 -0.03 12.74
CA GLY A 132 -4.42 0.20 13.62
C GLY A 132 -4.02 0.54 15.06
N ILE A 133 -2.95 -0.10 15.57
CA ILE A 133 -2.38 0.21 16.89
C ILE A 133 -1.84 1.67 16.92
N ASP A 134 -1.08 2.06 15.93
CA ASP A 134 -0.46 3.39 15.89
C ASP A 134 -1.51 4.49 15.78
N ILE A 135 -2.53 4.28 14.93
CA ILE A 135 -3.66 5.20 14.76
C ILE A 135 -4.47 5.31 16.07
N ALA A 136 -4.78 4.18 16.72
CA ALA A 136 -5.54 4.15 17.96
C ALA A 136 -4.78 4.83 19.11
N LYS A 137 -3.46 4.59 19.21
CA LYS A 137 -2.60 5.28 20.18
C LYS A 137 -2.58 6.77 19.95
N PHE A 138 -2.51 7.23 18.69
CA PHE A 138 -2.57 8.65 18.37
C PHE A 138 -3.91 9.25 18.79
N ALA A 139 -5.04 8.61 18.45
CA ALA A 139 -6.36 9.05 18.87
C ALA A 139 -6.46 9.22 20.39
N THR A 140 -5.91 8.26 21.15
CA THR A 140 -5.86 8.31 22.61
C THR A 140 -4.98 9.47 23.10
N ARG A 141 -3.80 9.69 22.53
CA ARG A 141 -2.87 10.76 22.93
C ARG A 141 -3.45 12.16 22.72
N ILE A 142 -4.25 12.36 21.66
CA ILE A 142 -4.95 13.64 21.44
C ILE A 142 -6.26 13.78 22.22
N GLY A 143 -6.53 12.85 23.16
CA GLY A 143 -7.62 12.94 24.13
C GLY A 143 -8.98 12.44 23.68
N LEU A 144 -9.07 11.71 22.56
CA LEU A 144 -10.33 11.13 22.08
C LEU A 144 -10.70 9.90 22.92
N LYS A 145 -11.95 9.82 23.35
CA LYS A 145 -12.43 8.80 24.32
C LYS A 145 -13.55 7.93 23.78
N ARG A 146 -14.33 8.40 22.81
CA ARG A 146 -15.49 7.71 22.24
C ARG A 146 -15.34 7.63 20.72
N ALA A 147 -15.19 6.42 20.20
CA ALA A 147 -14.99 6.17 18.78
C ALA A 147 -16.17 5.46 18.15
N ALA A 148 -16.63 5.94 17.00
CA ALA A 148 -17.40 5.15 16.05
C ALA A 148 -16.44 4.66 14.95
N ILE A 149 -16.60 3.40 14.54
CA ILE A 149 -15.79 2.77 13.49
C ILE A 149 -16.69 2.50 12.30
N LEU A 150 -16.28 3.02 11.13
CA LEU A 150 -16.90 2.72 9.84
C LEU A 150 -15.88 1.96 9.01
N TYR A 151 -16.23 0.83 8.39
CA TYR A 151 -15.23 0.06 7.64
C TYR A 151 -15.80 -0.57 6.37
N GLU A 152 -15.01 -0.57 5.30
CA GLU A 152 -15.31 -1.36 4.11
C GLU A 152 -15.32 -2.84 4.45
N ASN A 153 -16.41 -3.54 4.08
CA ASN A 153 -16.63 -4.94 4.42
C ASN A 153 -15.80 -5.89 3.52
N ASN A 154 -14.50 -5.61 3.43
CA ASN A 154 -13.51 -6.38 2.69
C ASN A 154 -12.32 -6.76 3.59
N THR A 155 -11.32 -7.43 3.03
CA THR A 155 -10.15 -7.94 3.76
C THR A 155 -9.31 -6.81 4.38
N TYR A 156 -9.19 -5.66 3.72
CA TYR A 156 -8.48 -4.48 4.24
C TYR A 156 -9.24 -3.82 5.38
N GLY A 157 -10.47 -3.39 5.11
CA GLY A 157 -11.27 -2.62 6.07
C GLY A 157 -11.50 -3.36 7.38
N ARG A 158 -11.79 -4.67 7.32
CA ARG A 158 -11.96 -5.51 8.52
C ARG A 158 -10.68 -5.59 9.36
N GLY A 159 -9.53 -5.84 8.71
CA GLY A 159 -8.26 -5.99 9.42
C GLY A 159 -7.86 -4.71 10.16
N LEU A 160 -7.97 -3.57 9.49
CA LEU A 160 -7.62 -2.28 10.07
C LEU A 160 -8.62 -1.84 11.17
N ALA A 161 -9.92 -2.07 10.96
CA ALA A 161 -10.97 -1.78 11.95
C ALA A 161 -10.79 -2.59 13.24
N ASP A 162 -10.51 -3.88 13.11
CA ASP A 162 -10.27 -4.76 14.24
C ASP A 162 -9.03 -4.35 15.03
N ALA A 163 -7.92 -4.02 14.36
CA ALA A 163 -6.69 -3.58 15.02
C ALA A 163 -6.89 -2.26 15.77
N PHE A 164 -7.58 -1.30 15.18
CA PHE A 164 -7.94 -0.04 15.85
C PHE A 164 -8.81 -0.31 17.07
N LYS A 165 -9.90 -1.10 16.92
CA LYS A 165 -10.83 -1.45 17.99
C LYS A 165 -10.13 -2.03 19.21
N HIS A 166 -9.24 -3.00 18.99
CA HIS A 166 -8.54 -3.69 20.10
C HIS A 166 -7.48 -2.82 20.80
N SER A 167 -7.03 -1.75 20.14
CA SER A 167 -5.94 -0.90 20.63
C SER A 167 -6.39 0.46 21.12
N PHE A 168 -7.60 0.88 20.81
CA PHE A 168 -8.15 2.15 21.27
C PHE A 168 -8.46 2.07 22.78
N ALA A 169 -7.83 2.92 23.58
CA ALA A 169 -8.00 2.91 25.03
C ALA A 169 -9.32 3.53 25.52
N GLY A 170 -10.11 4.15 24.62
CA GLY A 170 -11.43 4.67 24.90
C GLY A 170 -12.54 3.65 24.65
N GLU A 171 -13.76 4.15 24.61
CA GLU A 171 -14.95 3.36 24.31
C GLU A 171 -15.21 3.31 22.80
N VAL A 172 -15.34 2.13 22.22
CA VAL A 172 -15.85 1.96 20.85
C VAL A 172 -17.37 1.81 20.93
N ILE A 173 -18.09 2.87 20.52
CA ILE A 173 -19.54 2.99 20.72
C ILE A 173 -20.37 2.52 19.52
N SER A 174 -19.75 2.32 18.36
CA SER A 174 -20.36 1.74 17.16
C SER A 174 -19.31 1.15 16.24
N ILE A 175 -19.70 0.09 15.50
CA ILE A 175 -18.89 -0.54 14.47
C ILE A 175 -19.80 -0.90 13.31
N ASP A 176 -19.66 -0.20 12.20
CA ASP A 176 -20.60 -0.23 11.09
C ASP A 176 -19.91 -0.63 9.78
N PRO A 177 -20.32 -1.75 9.14
CA PRO A 177 -19.80 -2.12 7.84
C PRO A 177 -20.43 -1.30 6.72
N ILE A 178 -19.63 -0.98 5.71
CA ILE A 178 -20.09 -0.41 4.44
C ILE A 178 -19.71 -1.32 3.27
N ALA A 179 -20.45 -1.19 2.17
CA ALA A 179 -20.07 -1.83 0.91
C ALA A 179 -18.76 -1.21 0.38
N ASP A 180 -17.96 -1.99 -0.30
CA ASP A 180 -16.67 -1.57 -0.85
C ASP A 180 -16.76 -0.98 -2.27
N ASP A 181 -17.95 -0.96 -2.85
CA ASP A 181 -18.23 -0.39 -4.18
C ASP A 181 -18.49 1.12 -4.19
N GLY A 182 -18.54 1.75 -3.01
CA GLY A 182 -18.81 3.19 -2.86
C GLY A 182 -20.21 3.64 -3.28
N ALA A 183 -21.10 2.72 -3.66
CA ALA A 183 -22.41 3.04 -4.20
C ALA A 183 -23.46 3.34 -3.12
N GLN A 184 -23.17 3.00 -1.86
CA GLN A 184 -24.17 3.17 -0.79
C GLN A 184 -24.31 4.62 -0.32
N SER A 185 -25.50 4.94 0.23
CA SER A 185 -25.73 6.21 0.91
C SER A 185 -25.05 6.25 2.29
N PHE A 186 -24.31 7.32 2.55
CA PHE A 186 -23.72 7.59 3.87
C PHE A 186 -24.65 8.39 4.80
N GLU A 187 -25.80 8.84 4.30
CA GLU A 187 -26.75 9.62 5.07
C GLU A 187 -27.19 8.96 6.39
N PRO A 188 -27.57 7.67 6.42
CA PRO A 188 -27.98 7.01 7.66
C PRO A 188 -26.85 6.97 8.71
N PHE A 189 -25.61 6.69 8.27
CA PHE A 189 -24.45 6.63 9.18
C PHE A 189 -24.14 7.99 9.77
N VAL A 190 -24.11 9.06 8.96
CA VAL A 190 -23.83 10.40 9.47
C VAL A 190 -24.92 10.88 10.40
N SER A 191 -26.20 10.61 10.07
CA SER A 191 -27.33 10.92 10.95
C SER A 191 -27.26 10.18 12.29
N PHE A 192 -26.87 8.91 12.26
CA PHE A 192 -26.67 8.08 13.44
C PHE A 192 -25.53 8.63 14.31
N TYR A 193 -24.37 8.98 13.71
CA TYR A 193 -23.23 9.54 14.44
C TYR A 193 -23.53 10.91 15.05
N LYS A 194 -24.37 11.73 14.41
CA LYS A 194 -24.85 12.99 15.02
C LYS A 194 -25.63 12.75 16.32
N ALA A 195 -26.45 11.71 16.36
CA ALA A 195 -27.19 11.32 17.56
C ALA A 195 -26.29 10.69 18.61
N LEU A 196 -25.33 9.86 18.20
CA LEU A 196 -24.43 9.10 19.06
C LEU A 196 -23.34 9.97 19.70
N LYS A 197 -22.94 11.06 19.04
CA LYS A 197 -21.92 12.04 19.47
C LYS A 197 -20.59 11.39 19.83
N PRO A 198 -19.91 10.68 18.89
CA PRO A 198 -18.55 10.23 19.11
C PRO A 198 -17.57 11.41 19.15
N ASP A 199 -16.40 11.22 19.77
CA ASP A 199 -15.27 12.17 19.66
C ASP A 199 -14.55 12.01 18.32
N VAL A 200 -14.54 10.79 17.79
CA VAL A 200 -13.91 10.44 16.51
C VAL A 200 -14.76 9.45 15.73
N VAL A 201 -14.83 9.64 14.41
CA VAL A 201 -15.21 8.58 13.47
C VAL A 201 -13.94 8.10 12.79
N PHE A 202 -13.56 6.85 13.10
CA PHE A 202 -12.46 6.17 12.42
C PHE A 202 -13.02 5.40 11.23
N VAL A 203 -12.45 5.63 10.05
CA VAL A 203 -12.90 4.97 8.82
C VAL A 203 -11.79 4.12 8.24
N ALA A 204 -11.98 2.81 8.25
CA ALA A 204 -11.13 1.83 7.61
C ALA A 204 -11.64 1.54 6.18
N GLY A 205 -11.24 2.36 5.24
CA GLY A 205 -11.70 2.32 3.85
C GLY A 205 -10.76 3.06 2.90
N THR A 206 -11.11 3.03 1.62
CA THR A 206 -10.37 3.64 0.53
C THR A 206 -10.83 5.06 0.22
N ASP A 207 -10.13 5.75 -0.69
CA ASP A 207 -10.45 7.12 -1.11
C ASP A 207 -11.90 7.26 -1.60
N ALA A 208 -12.40 6.25 -2.33
CA ALA A 208 -13.73 6.33 -2.92
C ALA A 208 -14.83 6.43 -1.86
N SER A 209 -14.80 5.55 -0.87
CA SER A 209 -15.73 5.58 0.26
C SER A 209 -15.50 6.81 1.14
N GLY A 210 -14.23 7.19 1.34
CA GLY A 210 -13.85 8.36 2.11
C GLY A 210 -14.40 9.66 1.53
N LEU A 211 -14.24 9.91 0.23
CA LEU A 211 -14.77 11.10 -0.44
C LEU A 211 -16.30 11.17 -0.36
N ALA A 212 -16.98 10.03 -0.56
CA ALA A 212 -18.43 9.94 -0.45
C ALA A 212 -18.91 10.20 0.98
N PHE A 213 -18.24 9.63 1.99
CA PHE A 213 -18.51 9.87 3.40
C PHE A 213 -18.29 11.34 3.78
N LEU A 214 -17.15 11.94 3.40
CA LEU A 214 -16.85 13.35 3.67
C LEU A 214 -17.88 14.30 3.06
N LYS A 215 -18.35 14.01 1.84
CA LYS A 215 -19.44 14.79 1.21
C LYS A 215 -20.66 14.83 2.11
N GLU A 216 -21.03 13.70 2.69
CA GLU A 216 -22.21 13.60 3.55
C GLU A 216 -21.96 14.24 4.93
N VAL A 217 -20.79 14.05 5.51
CA VAL A 217 -20.36 14.71 6.76
C VAL A 217 -20.49 16.22 6.65
N ARG A 218 -20.03 16.82 5.54
CA ARG A 218 -20.15 18.28 5.32
C ARG A 218 -21.59 18.71 5.06
N ARG A 219 -22.37 17.92 4.29
CA ARG A 219 -23.78 18.19 4.02
C ARG A 219 -24.60 18.25 5.31
N GLN A 220 -24.38 17.35 6.24
CA GLN A 220 -25.08 17.29 7.52
C GLN A 220 -24.43 18.13 8.63
N ALA A 221 -23.32 18.82 8.35
CA ALA A 221 -22.55 19.58 9.33
C ALA A 221 -22.19 18.77 10.59
N LEU A 222 -21.76 17.50 10.41
CA LEU A 222 -21.26 16.68 11.51
C LEU A 222 -19.89 17.22 11.96
N THR A 223 -19.82 17.67 13.21
CA THR A 223 -18.58 18.17 13.81
C THR A 223 -17.98 17.09 14.72
N VAL A 224 -16.95 16.41 14.25
CA VAL A 224 -16.27 15.30 14.90
C VAL A 224 -14.86 15.19 14.35
N ALA A 225 -13.90 14.64 15.10
CA ALA A 225 -12.62 14.27 14.52
C ALA A 225 -12.82 13.13 13.50
N LEU A 226 -12.24 13.29 12.32
CA LEU A 226 -12.27 12.27 11.28
C LEU A 226 -10.89 11.69 11.13
N MET A 227 -10.79 10.36 11.09
CA MET A 227 -9.51 9.66 11.08
C MET A 227 -9.59 8.43 10.18
N GLY A 228 -8.54 8.19 9.40
CA GLY A 228 -8.45 7.02 8.52
C GLY A 228 -7.03 6.46 8.44
N GLY A 229 -6.89 5.32 7.78
CA GLY A 229 -5.62 4.68 7.46
C GLY A 229 -5.03 5.18 6.14
N ASP A 230 -4.05 4.45 5.65
CA ASP A 230 -3.30 4.74 4.41
C ASP A 230 -4.17 4.77 3.16
N GLY A 231 -5.27 4.01 3.13
CA GLY A 231 -6.29 4.06 2.08
C GLY A 231 -6.97 5.43 1.90
N TRP A 232 -6.78 6.35 2.84
CA TRP A 232 -7.30 7.73 2.78
C TRP A 232 -6.26 8.76 2.31
N SER A 233 -5.09 8.34 1.89
CA SER A 233 -4.04 9.27 1.46
C SER A 233 -4.45 10.15 0.27
N GLY A 234 -5.27 9.64 -0.64
CA GLY A 234 -5.79 10.38 -1.79
C GLY A 234 -6.89 11.39 -1.47
N LEU A 235 -7.44 11.42 -0.25
CA LEU A 235 -8.46 12.41 0.14
C LEU A 235 -7.96 13.86 0.03
N SER A 236 -6.65 14.06 0.05
CA SER A 236 -6.01 15.38 -0.07
C SER A 236 -6.38 16.12 -1.38
N VAL A 237 -6.82 15.42 -2.42
CA VAL A 237 -7.28 16.02 -3.68
C VAL A 237 -8.53 16.88 -3.50
N ASP A 238 -9.37 16.56 -2.52
CA ASP A 238 -10.56 17.38 -2.17
C ASP A 238 -10.23 18.32 -1.02
N THR A 239 -9.56 19.40 -1.34
CA THR A 239 -9.00 20.35 -0.38
C THR A 239 -10.04 20.98 0.57
N ALA A 240 -11.30 21.08 0.12
CA ALA A 240 -12.37 21.70 0.89
C ALA A 240 -12.98 20.73 1.90
N ARG A 241 -13.27 19.49 1.48
CA ARG A 241 -13.97 18.51 2.33
C ARG A 241 -13.03 17.76 3.25
N SER A 242 -11.79 17.55 2.84
CA SER A 242 -10.79 16.78 3.62
C SER A 242 -10.03 17.62 4.65
N LEU A 243 -10.21 18.95 4.67
CA LEU A 243 -9.51 19.83 5.61
C LEU A 243 -9.69 19.36 7.06
N GLY A 244 -8.56 19.13 7.73
CA GLY A 244 -8.53 18.73 9.14
C GLY A 244 -8.67 17.23 9.40
N VAL A 245 -8.86 16.40 8.36
CA VAL A 245 -8.90 14.93 8.48
C VAL A 245 -7.54 14.39 8.86
N TYR A 246 -7.50 13.47 9.82
CA TYR A 246 -6.28 12.74 10.19
C TYR A 246 -6.13 11.48 9.34
N VAL A 247 -4.92 11.22 8.86
CA VAL A 247 -4.60 10.06 8.03
C VAL A 247 -3.29 9.43 8.49
N GLY A 248 -3.31 8.15 8.83
CA GLY A 248 -2.11 7.37 9.12
C GLY A 248 -1.48 6.88 7.81
N VAL A 249 -0.27 7.34 7.48
CA VAL A 249 0.41 6.99 6.23
C VAL A 249 1.82 6.47 6.48
N PRO A 250 2.32 5.49 5.72
CA PRO A 250 3.69 4.98 5.86
C PRO A 250 4.76 5.91 5.25
N PHE A 251 4.35 6.91 4.49
CA PHE A 251 5.23 7.87 3.83
C PHE A 251 4.55 9.22 3.67
N THR A 252 5.32 10.29 3.82
CA THR A 252 4.91 11.67 3.52
C THR A 252 5.98 12.36 2.69
N PRO A 253 5.61 13.25 1.73
CA PRO A 253 6.57 14.06 0.97
C PRO A 253 7.42 15.00 1.85
N GLU A 254 7.05 15.19 3.11
CA GLU A 254 7.81 15.99 4.09
C GLU A 254 9.00 15.21 4.70
N ASP A 255 9.18 13.94 4.39
CA ASP A 255 10.30 13.12 4.86
C ASP A 255 11.65 13.72 4.44
N GLN A 256 12.53 13.96 5.41
CA GLN A 256 13.81 14.65 5.21
C GLN A 256 14.96 13.71 4.86
N ARG A 257 14.75 12.40 4.83
CA ARG A 257 15.79 11.44 4.45
C ARG A 257 16.23 11.69 2.99
N PRO A 258 17.54 11.55 2.69
CA PRO A 258 18.07 11.83 1.35
C PRO A 258 17.35 11.05 0.24
N GLU A 259 17.05 9.77 0.47
CA GLU A 259 16.38 8.88 -0.48
C GLU A 259 14.95 9.36 -0.76
N ALA A 260 14.20 9.72 0.28
CA ALA A 260 12.85 10.24 0.17
C ALA A 260 12.81 11.58 -0.59
N ARG A 261 13.72 12.51 -0.27
CA ARG A 261 13.82 13.79 -0.97
C ARG A 261 14.19 13.65 -2.45
N ALA A 262 15.11 12.73 -2.76
CA ALA A 262 15.49 12.44 -4.15
C ALA A 262 14.28 11.90 -4.94
N PHE A 263 13.55 10.95 -4.36
CA PHE A 263 12.31 10.39 -4.93
C PHE A 263 11.25 11.47 -5.15
N VAL A 264 10.94 12.29 -4.13
CA VAL A 264 9.96 13.40 -4.24
C VAL A 264 10.32 14.35 -5.38
N THR A 265 11.60 14.69 -5.49
CA THR A 265 12.10 15.57 -6.58
C THR A 265 11.95 14.92 -7.94
N ALA A 266 12.36 13.65 -8.09
CA ALA A 266 12.29 12.93 -9.36
C ALA A 266 10.82 12.71 -9.79
N PHE A 267 9.96 12.33 -8.85
CA PHE A 267 8.53 12.13 -9.08
C PHE A 267 7.85 13.44 -9.54
N GLY A 268 8.09 14.53 -8.82
CA GLY A 268 7.57 15.86 -9.17
C GLY A 268 8.02 16.32 -10.55
N ARG A 269 9.29 16.05 -10.94
CA ARG A 269 9.82 16.36 -12.26
C ARG A 269 9.11 15.56 -13.36
N LYS A 270 8.85 14.27 -13.13
CA LYS A 270 8.26 13.40 -14.16
C LYS A 270 6.75 13.63 -14.30
N PHE A 271 6.03 13.78 -13.18
CA PHE A 271 4.57 13.76 -13.19
C PHE A 271 3.90 15.12 -12.89
N SER A 272 4.68 16.16 -12.60
CA SER A 272 4.20 17.51 -12.26
C SER A 272 3.22 17.54 -11.09
N MET A 273 3.39 16.61 -10.14
CA MET A 273 2.58 16.48 -8.93
C MET A 273 3.41 15.85 -7.80
N PRO A 274 3.07 16.06 -6.51
CA PRO A 274 3.73 15.35 -5.41
C PRO A 274 3.39 13.86 -5.42
N PRO A 275 4.33 12.99 -4.96
CA PRO A 275 4.01 11.58 -4.70
C PRO A 275 3.21 11.44 -3.41
N ASP A 276 2.49 10.31 -3.29
CA ASP A 276 1.91 9.81 -2.06
C ASP A 276 2.60 8.51 -1.60
N ASN A 277 2.08 7.89 -0.52
CA ASN A 277 2.58 6.60 -0.04
C ASN A 277 2.41 5.48 -1.08
N ASN A 278 1.35 5.51 -1.91
CA ASN A 278 1.12 4.50 -2.94
C ASN A 278 2.24 4.49 -3.97
N ALA A 279 2.64 5.68 -4.44
CA ALA A 279 3.75 5.81 -5.36
C ALA A 279 5.09 5.42 -4.73
N ALA A 280 5.34 5.84 -3.48
CA ALA A 280 6.60 5.58 -2.78
C ALA A 280 6.81 4.08 -2.51
N LEU A 281 5.78 3.37 -2.05
CA LEU A 281 5.84 1.93 -1.79
C LEU A 281 6.00 1.10 -3.07
N ALA A 282 5.31 1.49 -4.14
CA ALA A 282 5.44 0.81 -5.43
C ALA A 282 6.81 1.03 -6.08
N TYR A 283 7.37 2.22 -5.92
CA TYR A 283 8.75 2.52 -6.29
C TYR A 283 9.72 1.62 -5.52
N ASP A 284 9.60 1.56 -4.19
CA ASP A 284 10.45 0.72 -3.34
C ASP A 284 10.36 -0.77 -3.70
N ALA A 285 9.16 -1.32 -3.90
CA ALA A 285 8.97 -2.71 -4.29
C ALA A 285 9.65 -3.04 -5.63
N THR A 286 9.55 -2.11 -6.60
CA THR A 286 10.16 -2.29 -7.93
C THR A 286 11.67 -2.22 -7.85
N MET A 287 12.22 -1.24 -7.14
CA MET A 287 13.66 -1.06 -6.96
C MET A 287 14.28 -2.22 -6.16
N LEU A 288 13.60 -2.69 -5.12
CA LEU A 288 14.03 -3.84 -4.31
C LEU A 288 14.12 -5.11 -5.16
N LEU A 289 13.11 -5.42 -5.98
CA LEU A 289 13.11 -6.58 -6.86
C LEU A 289 14.20 -6.47 -7.93
N TYR A 290 14.43 -5.28 -8.47
CA TYR A 290 15.54 -5.06 -9.39
C TYR A 290 16.90 -5.27 -8.70
N HIS A 291 17.07 -4.76 -7.47
CA HIS A 291 18.27 -4.95 -6.67
C HIS A 291 18.53 -6.43 -6.41
N ALA A 292 17.50 -7.21 -6.03
CA ALA A 292 17.59 -8.67 -5.90
C ALA A 292 18.03 -9.34 -7.21
N THR A 293 17.40 -8.94 -8.33
CA THR A 293 17.74 -9.49 -9.65
C THR A 293 19.17 -9.16 -10.06
N LYS A 294 19.66 -7.96 -9.74
CA LYS A 294 21.05 -7.56 -9.98
C LYS A 294 22.03 -8.42 -9.16
N ALA A 295 21.70 -8.72 -7.91
CA ALA A 295 22.53 -9.50 -7.01
C ALA A 295 22.63 -11.00 -7.38
N VAL A 296 21.50 -11.62 -7.75
CA VAL A 296 21.42 -13.08 -7.92
C VAL A 296 20.99 -13.55 -9.31
N GLY A 297 20.79 -12.64 -10.26
CA GLY A 297 20.30 -12.92 -11.61
C GLY A 297 18.77 -13.08 -11.68
N ALA A 298 18.26 -13.25 -12.90
CA ALA A 298 16.83 -13.37 -13.19
C ALA A 298 16.33 -14.82 -12.94
N ASP A 299 16.56 -15.34 -11.73
CA ASP A 299 16.13 -16.65 -11.27
C ASP A 299 15.10 -16.50 -10.15
N ARG A 300 13.91 -17.08 -10.33
CA ARG A 300 12.76 -16.95 -9.43
C ARG A 300 13.10 -17.39 -7.99
N LYS A 301 13.76 -18.55 -7.84
CA LYS A 301 14.11 -19.10 -6.51
C LYS A 301 15.20 -18.28 -5.83
N LYS A 302 16.19 -17.84 -6.60
CA LYS A 302 17.28 -17.00 -6.06
C LYS A 302 16.77 -15.64 -5.65
N ILE A 303 15.88 -15.00 -6.44
CA ILE A 303 15.25 -13.72 -6.07
C ILE A 303 14.48 -13.88 -4.75
N ARG A 304 13.64 -14.91 -4.64
CA ARG A 304 12.94 -15.21 -3.37
C ARG A 304 13.90 -15.41 -2.21
N GLY A 305 14.96 -16.20 -2.42
CA GLY A 305 15.98 -16.46 -1.40
C GLY A 305 16.71 -15.18 -0.96
N TYR A 306 17.03 -14.30 -1.92
CA TYR A 306 17.63 -13.00 -1.64
C TYR A 306 16.74 -12.13 -0.76
N LEU A 307 15.46 -11.99 -1.11
CA LEU A 307 14.51 -11.20 -0.29
C LEU A 307 14.42 -11.73 1.14
N ALA A 308 14.33 -13.06 1.30
CA ALA A 308 14.25 -13.70 2.61
C ALA A 308 15.57 -13.63 3.41
N SER A 309 16.71 -13.33 2.78
CA SER A 309 18.01 -13.23 3.44
C SER A 309 18.35 -11.82 3.91
N LEU A 310 17.52 -10.82 3.60
CA LEU A 310 17.76 -9.45 4.06
C LEU A 310 17.65 -9.35 5.58
N THR A 311 18.62 -8.69 6.19
CA THR A 311 18.70 -8.40 7.64
C THR A 311 18.82 -6.90 7.87
N SER A 312 18.86 -6.46 9.13
CA SER A 312 19.13 -5.05 9.47
C SER A 312 20.44 -4.52 8.87
N GLU A 313 21.46 -5.38 8.73
CA GLU A 313 22.77 -4.99 8.20
C GLU A 313 22.80 -4.94 6.67
N THR A 314 21.93 -5.71 6.02
CA THR A 314 21.83 -5.83 4.55
C THR A 314 20.52 -5.25 4.01
N ALA A 315 19.80 -4.48 4.82
CA ALA A 315 18.53 -3.89 4.47
C ALA A 315 18.64 -3.05 3.20
N TYR A 316 17.63 -3.13 2.33
CA TYR A 316 17.54 -2.25 1.18
C TYR A 316 17.16 -0.83 1.64
N PRO A 317 17.89 0.23 1.22
CA PRO A 317 17.63 1.61 1.64
C PRO A 317 16.49 2.21 0.81
N GLY A 318 15.26 1.85 1.13
CA GLY A 318 14.07 2.34 0.42
C GLY A 318 13.72 3.79 0.75
N VAL A 319 12.96 4.42 -0.13
CA VAL A 319 12.43 5.78 0.07
C VAL A 319 11.42 5.84 1.22
N THR A 320 10.79 4.71 1.55
CA THR A 320 9.93 4.55 2.72
C THR A 320 10.68 4.04 3.96
N GLY A 321 12.01 4.05 3.97
CA GLY A 321 12.88 3.53 5.03
C GLY A 321 13.49 2.18 4.69
N ALA A 322 14.38 1.69 5.56
CA ALA A 322 15.04 0.40 5.40
C ALA A 322 14.03 -0.75 5.20
N ILE A 323 14.34 -1.66 4.27
CA ILE A 323 13.47 -2.78 3.93
C ILE A 323 14.23 -4.07 4.13
N TYR A 324 13.76 -4.86 5.07
CA TYR A 324 14.13 -6.25 5.33
C TYR A 324 12.94 -6.94 6.01
N PHE A 325 12.93 -8.25 6.04
CA PHE A 325 11.71 -9.00 6.32
C PHE A 325 11.88 -9.95 7.51
N LEU A 326 10.77 -10.15 8.22
CA LEU A 326 10.58 -11.28 9.11
C LEU A 326 10.41 -12.57 8.28
N PRO A 327 10.56 -13.76 8.89
CA PRO A 327 10.36 -15.04 8.18
C PRO A 327 8.95 -15.21 7.58
N ASP A 328 7.98 -14.46 8.07
CA ASP A 328 6.58 -14.44 7.61
C ASP A 328 6.31 -13.47 6.44
N GLY A 329 7.35 -12.78 5.94
CA GLY A 329 7.26 -11.85 4.82
C GLY A 329 6.87 -10.42 5.18
N ASP A 330 6.63 -10.14 6.46
CA ASP A 330 6.35 -8.78 6.95
C ASP A 330 7.64 -7.94 7.07
N PRO A 331 7.58 -6.64 6.76
CA PRO A 331 8.74 -5.78 6.91
C PRO A 331 9.00 -5.43 8.37
N VAL A 332 10.26 -5.32 8.74
CA VAL A 332 10.65 -4.92 10.09
C VAL A 332 10.69 -3.39 10.21
N GLY A 333 10.23 -2.86 11.36
CA GLY A 333 10.37 -1.45 11.71
C GLY A 333 9.54 -0.47 10.89
N LYS A 334 8.60 -0.97 10.07
CA LYS A 334 7.63 -0.11 9.38
C LYS A 334 6.47 0.26 10.32
N SER A 335 6.03 1.50 10.24
CA SER A 335 4.92 2.07 11.02
C SER A 335 4.26 3.17 10.22
N VAL A 336 3.13 3.67 10.70
CA VAL A 336 2.48 4.84 10.10
C VAL A 336 2.85 6.12 10.85
N VAL A 337 3.00 7.18 10.08
CA VAL A 337 3.09 8.56 10.57
C VAL A 337 1.68 9.14 10.52
N MET A 338 1.19 9.65 11.65
CA MET A 338 -0.08 10.37 11.65
C MET A 338 0.08 11.72 11.01
N THR A 339 -0.75 12.00 10.03
CA THR A 339 -0.80 13.27 9.32
C THR A 339 -2.16 13.93 9.49
N ARG A 340 -2.24 15.21 9.19
CA ARG A 340 -3.48 15.97 9.09
C ARG A 340 -3.53 16.66 7.74
N ILE A 341 -4.65 16.57 7.05
CA ILE A 341 -4.80 17.24 5.76
C ILE A 341 -4.99 18.75 5.99
N ASP A 342 -4.06 19.53 5.45
CA ASP A 342 -4.12 20.99 5.41
C ASP A 342 -3.99 21.47 3.96
N ARG A 343 -5.08 22.06 3.43
CA ARG A 343 -5.13 22.62 2.07
C ARG A 343 -4.56 21.71 0.98
N GLY A 344 -4.94 20.43 1.04
CA GLY A 344 -4.52 19.42 0.06
C GLY A 344 -3.14 18.81 0.31
N VAL A 345 -2.51 19.09 1.44
CA VAL A 345 -1.21 18.53 1.82
C VAL A 345 -1.37 17.68 3.08
N LEU A 346 -0.79 16.48 3.09
CA LEU A 346 -0.64 15.64 4.27
C LEU A 346 0.54 16.15 5.10
N ARG A 347 0.27 16.87 6.18
CA ARG A 347 1.29 17.38 7.11
C ARG A 347 1.37 16.51 8.33
N VAL A 348 2.58 16.28 8.83
CA VAL A 348 2.78 15.52 10.08
C VAL A 348 1.96 16.15 11.19
N ALA A 349 1.08 15.35 11.81
CA ALA A 349 0.21 15.82 12.86
C ALA A 349 0.98 15.91 14.18
N THR A 350 0.81 17.06 14.89
CA THR A 350 1.34 17.24 16.22
C THR A 350 0.32 16.80 17.27
N GLU A 351 0.78 16.32 18.43
CA GLU A 351 -0.08 15.85 19.53
C GLU A 351 -0.92 16.99 20.16
N THR A 352 -0.59 18.23 19.86
CA THR A 352 -1.29 19.39 20.44
C THR A 352 -2.61 19.73 19.77
N GLY A 353 -3.03 18.99 18.75
CA GLY A 353 -4.38 19.10 18.13
C GLY A 353 -4.74 20.48 17.57
N ARG A 354 -3.79 21.39 17.41
CA ARG A 354 -4.00 22.76 16.91
C ARG A 354 -3.31 23.01 15.59
#